data_4ce4f44e81c88a3be2106ee7a84c60eb
#
_entry.id   4ce4f44e81c88a3be2106ee7a84c60eb
#
_cell.length_a   1.000
_cell.length_b   1.000
_cell.length_c   1.000
_cell.angle_alpha   90.00
_cell.angle_beta   90.00
_cell.angle_gamma   90.00
#
_symmetry.space_group_name_H-M   'P 1'
#
loop_
_entity.id
_entity.type
_entity.pdbx_description
1 polymer ?
#
loop_
_entity_poly.entity_id
_entity_poly.type
_entity_poly.pdbx_seq_one_letter_code
_entity_poly.pdbx_strand_id
1 'polypeptide(L)'
;MSHWSCEGGVCRLVEDDEAAPLKIGVLVSGSGTNLQAIIDRIADGSLNAEVALVVSSRPGVRGIERAQAAGLPVLVMEKSEYAEPEAADAKIASALKEAGCEYVIMAGYMRMVRKPLLDAYPGRIVNLHPALLPSFKGAHAIQDAFDYGVKVTGVTVHFADDKYDCGPIIAQRALPVEEGWDVDTLEEHIHAIEHELYPEVVGWLAAGRVHLRDDGHVDVDPK
;
A
#
# COMPACT_ATOMS: atom_id res chain seq x y z
N MET A 1 -13.62 18.47 12.78
CA MET A 1 -14.42 19.74 12.68
C MET A 1 -15.34 19.81 13.87
N SER A 2 -15.63 20.98 14.40
CA SER A 2 -16.54 21.09 15.54
C SER A 2 -17.95 21.38 15.05
N HIS A 3 -18.95 20.71 15.61
CA HIS A 3 -20.38 20.96 15.34
C HIS A 3 -21.15 21.21 16.64
N TRP A 4 -22.30 21.91 16.56
CA TRP A 4 -23.15 22.14 17.71
C TRP A 4 -24.09 20.97 17.89
N SER A 5 -23.99 20.26 19.02
CA SER A 5 -25.01 19.28 19.46
C SER A 5 -25.90 19.91 20.51
N CYS A 6 -27.24 19.81 20.33
CA CYS A 6 -28.23 20.37 21.24
C CYS A 6 -29.08 19.25 21.82
N GLU A 7 -28.98 19.02 23.13
CA GLU A 7 -29.86 18.12 23.88
C GLU A 7 -30.52 18.87 25.05
N GLY A 8 -31.84 18.71 25.21
CA GLY A 8 -32.59 19.31 26.32
C GLY A 8 -32.54 20.85 26.39
N GLY A 9 -32.35 21.54 25.25
CA GLY A 9 -32.23 23.00 25.19
C GLY A 9 -30.84 23.56 25.51
N VAL A 10 -29.85 22.70 25.74
CA VAL A 10 -28.45 23.09 25.95
C VAL A 10 -27.66 22.70 24.73
N CYS A 11 -27.08 23.68 24.04
CA CYS A 11 -26.19 23.46 22.90
C CYS A 11 -24.76 23.48 23.39
N ARG A 12 -24.00 22.46 23.02
CA ARG A 12 -22.55 22.35 23.29
C ARG A 12 -21.82 22.21 21.95
N LEU A 13 -20.67 22.88 21.84
CA LEU A 13 -19.74 22.63 20.75
C LEU A 13 -19.10 21.26 21.02
N VAL A 14 -19.40 20.29 20.16
CA VAL A 14 -18.75 18.98 20.19
C VAL A 14 -17.64 19.05 19.16
N GLU A 15 -16.40 18.86 19.59
CA GLU A 15 -15.30 18.58 18.67
C GLU A 15 -15.54 17.16 18.16
N ASP A 16 -15.63 17.01 16.83
CA ASP A 16 -15.59 15.66 16.25
C ASP A 16 -14.28 15.05 16.73
N ASP A 17 -14.34 13.93 17.47
CA ASP A 17 -13.15 13.15 17.79
C ASP A 17 -12.48 12.84 16.46
N GLU A 18 -11.30 13.42 16.21
CA GLU A 18 -10.50 13.04 15.06
C GLU A 18 -10.27 11.54 15.18
N ALA A 19 -10.80 10.77 14.23
CA ALA A 19 -10.65 9.33 14.21
C ALA A 19 -9.15 9.00 14.39
N ALA A 20 -8.84 8.08 15.29
CA ALA A 20 -7.45 7.67 15.52
C ALA A 20 -6.79 7.29 14.18
N PRO A 21 -5.52 7.64 13.97
CA PRO A 21 -4.84 7.34 12.71
C PRO A 21 -4.80 5.84 12.46
N LEU A 22 -5.04 5.44 11.21
CA LEU A 22 -4.94 4.05 10.78
C LEU A 22 -3.50 3.56 10.95
N LYS A 23 -3.27 2.53 11.75
CA LYS A 23 -1.95 1.94 11.94
C LYS A 23 -1.63 0.95 10.81
N ILE A 24 -0.59 1.27 10.05
CA ILE A 24 -0.15 0.46 8.92
C ILE A 24 1.27 -0.08 9.12
N GLY A 25 1.46 -1.33 8.64
CA GLY A 25 2.79 -1.89 8.41
C GLY A 25 3.15 -1.76 6.94
N VAL A 26 4.37 -1.32 6.62
CA VAL A 26 4.79 -1.13 5.24
C VAL A 26 5.92 -2.10 4.89
N LEU A 27 5.71 -2.93 3.85
CA LEU A 27 6.71 -3.89 3.37
C LEU A 27 7.47 -3.30 2.17
N VAL A 28 8.81 -3.36 2.21
CA VAL A 28 9.68 -2.82 1.15
C VAL A 28 10.77 -3.83 0.74
N SER A 29 11.27 -3.73 -0.50
CA SER A 29 12.42 -4.52 -0.98
C SER A 29 13.47 -3.70 -1.72
N GLY A 30 13.27 -2.39 -1.93
CA GLY A 30 14.12 -1.57 -2.81
C GLY A 30 14.20 -0.10 -2.41
N SER A 31 14.00 0.78 -3.39
CA SER A 31 14.16 2.23 -3.25
C SER A 31 13.24 2.87 -2.21
N GLY A 32 12.06 2.30 -1.97
CA GLY A 32 11.08 2.81 -1.00
C GLY A 32 10.43 4.14 -1.39
N THR A 33 10.30 4.44 -2.68
CA THR A 33 9.69 5.70 -3.14
C THR A 33 8.20 5.77 -2.79
N ASN A 34 7.47 4.65 -2.89
CA ASN A 34 6.08 4.56 -2.45
C ASN A 34 5.94 4.69 -0.91
N LEU A 35 6.87 4.15 -0.12
CA LEU A 35 6.94 4.40 1.32
C LEU A 35 7.13 5.90 1.59
N GLN A 36 8.04 6.57 0.85
CA GLN A 36 8.27 8.01 1.01
C GLN A 36 7.00 8.81 0.71
N ALA A 37 6.28 8.49 -0.38
CA ALA A 37 5.04 9.17 -0.72
C ALA A 37 3.97 9.07 0.40
N ILE A 38 3.88 7.90 1.07
CA ILE A 38 3.01 7.72 2.23
C ILE A 38 3.49 8.56 3.43
N ILE A 39 4.80 8.54 3.74
CA ILE A 39 5.40 9.32 4.82
C ILE A 39 5.12 10.82 4.61
N ASP A 40 5.33 11.32 3.41
CA ASP A 40 5.16 12.74 3.08
C ASP A 40 3.69 13.19 3.29
N ARG A 41 2.72 12.36 2.89
CA ARG A 41 1.28 12.64 3.09
C ARG A 41 0.83 12.54 4.55
N ILE A 42 1.47 11.71 5.34
CA ILE A 42 1.26 11.67 6.80
C ILE A 42 1.83 12.95 7.43
N ALA A 43 3.04 13.35 7.01
CA ALA A 43 3.73 14.51 7.58
C ALA A 43 3.04 15.84 7.25
N ASP A 44 2.42 15.97 6.07
CA ASP A 44 1.66 17.17 5.67
C ASP A 44 0.22 17.17 6.21
N GLY A 45 -0.21 16.12 6.93
CA GLY A 45 -1.53 15.98 7.53
C GLY A 45 -2.66 15.61 6.54
N SER A 46 -2.34 15.33 5.28
CA SER A 46 -3.34 14.94 4.28
C SER A 46 -3.74 13.46 4.34
N LEU A 47 -3.01 12.65 5.10
CA LEU A 47 -3.27 11.23 5.30
C LEU A 47 -3.34 10.91 6.80
N ASN A 48 -4.52 10.57 7.31
CA ASN A 48 -4.73 10.17 8.71
C ASN A 48 -4.32 8.71 8.93
N ALA A 49 -3.00 8.45 8.89
CA ALA A 49 -2.41 7.15 9.14
C ALA A 49 -1.11 7.27 9.94
N GLU A 50 -0.68 6.16 10.52
CA GLU A 50 0.59 6.01 11.22
C GLU A 50 1.33 4.79 10.65
N VAL A 51 2.57 4.98 10.21
CA VAL A 51 3.44 3.85 9.86
C VAL A 51 4.03 3.28 11.15
N ALA A 52 3.40 2.23 11.69
CA ALA A 52 3.80 1.63 12.96
C ALA A 52 5.04 0.73 12.84
N LEU A 53 5.25 0.13 11.67
CA LEU A 53 6.42 -0.71 11.39
C LEU A 53 6.73 -0.73 9.89
N VAL A 54 8.00 -0.57 9.54
CA VAL A 54 8.50 -0.88 8.19
C VAL A 54 9.21 -2.23 8.23
N VAL A 55 8.92 -3.12 7.29
CA VAL A 55 9.60 -4.41 7.14
C VAL A 55 10.36 -4.40 5.82
N SER A 56 11.68 -4.55 5.89
CA SER A 56 12.51 -4.70 4.70
C SER A 56 12.81 -6.17 4.44
N SER A 57 12.61 -6.64 3.20
CA SER A 57 12.89 -8.03 2.80
C SER A 57 14.38 -8.37 2.69
N ARG A 58 15.24 -7.36 2.83
CA ARG A 58 16.70 -7.51 2.76
C ARG A 58 17.40 -6.28 3.34
N PRO A 59 18.65 -6.41 3.82
CA PRO A 59 19.43 -5.28 4.30
C PRO A 59 19.90 -4.36 3.15
N GLY A 60 20.37 -3.16 3.52
CA GLY A 60 21.10 -2.24 2.65
C GLY A 60 20.27 -1.57 1.55
N VAL A 61 18.94 -1.54 1.66
CA VAL A 61 18.07 -0.87 0.68
C VAL A 61 17.70 0.55 1.13
N ARG A 62 17.52 1.46 0.17
CA ARG A 62 17.17 2.87 0.45
C ARG A 62 15.85 3.04 1.21
N GLY A 63 14.93 2.09 1.09
CA GLY A 63 13.69 2.10 1.88
C GLY A 63 13.96 2.07 3.39
N ILE A 64 15.02 1.40 3.86
CA ILE A 64 15.45 1.41 5.26
C ILE A 64 15.91 2.81 5.67
N GLU A 65 16.76 3.45 4.85
CA GLU A 65 17.28 4.80 5.10
C GLU A 65 16.15 5.83 5.20
N ARG A 66 15.14 5.73 4.32
CA ARG A 66 13.94 6.59 4.35
C ARG A 66 13.15 6.42 5.64
N ALA A 67 12.89 5.17 6.04
CA ALA A 67 12.18 4.86 7.28
C ALA A 67 12.94 5.41 8.50
N GLN A 68 14.26 5.20 8.56
CA GLN A 68 15.11 5.70 9.64
C GLN A 68 15.16 7.23 9.70
N ALA A 69 15.24 7.89 8.54
CA ALA A 69 15.21 9.35 8.45
C ALA A 69 13.88 9.94 8.96
N ALA A 70 12.78 9.20 8.81
CA ALA A 70 11.47 9.55 9.33
C ALA A 70 11.25 9.09 10.80
N GLY A 71 12.26 8.49 11.45
CA GLY A 71 12.15 8.00 12.83
C GLY A 71 11.27 6.76 13.01
N LEU A 72 10.99 6.01 11.91
CA LEU A 72 10.11 4.85 11.95
C LEU A 72 10.85 3.59 12.38
N PRO A 73 10.20 2.68 13.15
CA PRO A 73 10.75 1.37 13.47
C PRO A 73 10.92 0.51 12.22
N VAL A 74 12.05 -0.22 12.12
CA VAL A 74 12.35 -1.06 10.97
C VAL A 74 12.72 -2.48 11.41
N LEU A 75 12.01 -3.48 10.88
CA LEU A 75 12.41 -4.88 10.91
C LEU A 75 13.14 -5.20 9.60
N VAL A 76 14.41 -5.58 9.69
CA VAL A 76 15.18 -6.03 8.52
C VAL A 76 15.22 -7.54 8.52
N MET A 77 14.75 -8.14 7.44
CA MET A 77 14.81 -9.59 7.23
C MET A 77 16.08 -9.96 6.48
N GLU A 78 16.77 -11.00 6.95
CA GLU A 78 17.95 -11.54 6.29
C GLU A 78 17.57 -12.55 5.21
N LYS A 79 18.42 -12.68 4.18
CA LYS A 79 18.18 -13.64 3.07
C LYS A 79 18.00 -15.07 3.58
N SER A 80 18.73 -15.47 4.60
CA SER A 80 18.67 -16.80 5.23
C SER A 80 17.32 -17.11 5.86
N GLU A 81 16.59 -16.12 6.36
CA GLU A 81 15.30 -16.30 6.99
C GLU A 81 14.21 -16.73 5.97
N TYR A 82 14.42 -16.44 4.69
CA TYR A 82 13.55 -16.88 3.63
C TYR A 82 13.85 -18.27 3.07
N ALA A 83 14.80 -19.00 3.66
CA ALA A 83 14.95 -20.43 3.38
C ALA A 83 13.67 -21.21 3.73
N GLU A 84 12.97 -20.75 4.78
CA GLU A 84 11.64 -21.23 5.18
C GLU A 84 10.63 -20.09 5.01
N PRO A 85 10.04 -19.87 3.82
CA PRO A 85 9.23 -18.70 3.52
C PRO A 85 8.01 -18.52 4.42
N GLU A 86 7.37 -19.59 4.85
CA GLU A 86 6.23 -19.52 5.77
C GLU A 86 6.66 -19.10 7.18
N ALA A 87 7.82 -19.53 7.64
CA ALA A 87 8.38 -19.08 8.93
C ALA A 87 8.75 -17.60 8.88
N ALA A 88 9.30 -17.14 7.76
CA ALA A 88 9.58 -15.71 7.53
C ALA A 88 8.29 -14.87 7.59
N ASP A 89 7.25 -15.30 6.91
CA ASP A 89 5.96 -14.61 6.92
C ASP A 89 5.28 -14.64 8.29
N ALA A 90 5.41 -15.75 9.04
CA ALA A 90 4.92 -15.83 10.42
C ALA A 90 5.66 -14.83 11.34
N LYS A 91 6.98 -14.70 11.19
CA LYS A 91 7.77 -13.69 11.92
C LYS A 91 7.33 -12.27 11.58
N ILE A 92 7.14 -11.97 10.31
CA ILE A 92 6.65 -10.65 9.84
C ILE A 92 5.26 -10.39 10.42
N ALA A 93 4.34 -11.36 10.35
CA ALA A 93 2.99 -11.24 10.89
C ALA A 93 2.98 -10.96 12.39
N SER A 94 3.85 -11.65 13.18
CA SER A 94 3.99 -11.42 14.63
C SER A 94 4.44 -9.99 14.90
N ALA A 95 5.51 -9.54 14.23
CA ALA A 95 6.05 -8.20 14.42
C ALA A 95 5.03 -7.09 14.06
N LEU A 96 4.28 -7.27 12.97
CA LEU A 96 3.23 -6.34 12.56
C LEU A 96 2.08 -6.28 13.58
N LYS A 97 1.68 -7.43 14.14
CA LYS A 97 0.66 -7.47 15.20
C LYS A 97 1.13 -6.83 16.50
N GLU A 98 2.37 -7.09 16.90
CA GLU A 98 2.98 -6.48 18.07
C GLU A 98 3.08 -4.95 17.94
N ALA A 99 3.32 -4.44 16.72
CA ALA A 99 3.28 -3.02 16.41
C ALA A 99 1.86 -2.44 16.32
N GLY A 100 0.81 -3.27 16.41
CA GLY A 100 -0.59 -2.86 16.35
C GLY A 100 -1.06 -2.49 14.94
N CYS A 101 -0.39 -2.97 13.90
CA CYS A 101 -0.79 -2.69 12.51
C CYS A 101 -2.16 -3.30 12.20
N GLU A 102 -3.03 -2.50 11.59
CA GLU A 102 -4.37 -2.90 11.14
C GLU A 102 -4.38 -3.34 9.68
N TYR A 103 -3.54 -2.70 8.86
CA TYR A 103 -3.33 -3.04 7.46
C TYR A 103 -1.85 -3.22 7.14
N VAL A 104 -1.57 -3.99 6.10
CA VAL A 104 -0.23 -4.23 5.55
C VAL A 104 -0.17 -3.67 4.14
N ILE A 105 0.76 -2.76 3.89
CA ILE A 105 0.94 -2.03 2.63
C ILE A 105 2.21 -2.52 1.95
N MET A 106 2.10 -3.18 0.81
CA MET A 106 3.23 -3.70 0.04
C MET A 106 3.77 -2.62 -0.91
N ALA A 107 4.75 -1.84 -0.45
CA ALA A 107 5.33 -0.72 -1.19
C ALA A 107 6.61 -1.14 -1.93
N GLY A 108 6.45 -1.85 -3.04
CA GLY A 108 7.57 -2.42 -3.79
C GLY A 108 8.18 -3.63 -3.09
N TYR A 109 7.36 -4.48 -2.48
CA TYR A 109 7.78 -5.72 -1.84
C TYR A 109 7.86 -6.85 -2.86
N MET A 110 9.07 -7.30 -3.18
CA MET A 110 9.37 -8.24 -4.28
C MET A 110 9.33 -9.71 -3.84
N ARG A 111 8.46 -10.05 -2.88
CA ARG A 111 8.26 -11.42 -2.43
C ARG A 111 6.78 -11.75 -2.38
N MET A 112 6.49 -13.01 -2.68
CA MET A 112 5.14 -13.53 -2.53
C MET A 112 4.80 -13.64 -1.04
N VAL A 113 3.67 -13.06 -0.65
CA VAL A 113 3.07 -13.23 0.66
C VAL A 113 2.40 -14.60 0.71
N ARG A 114 2.62 -15.33 1.80
CA ARG A 114 2.13 -16.70 1.98
C ARG A 114 1.09 -16.77 3.09
N LYS A 115 0.54 -17.97 3.26
CA LYS A 115 -0.56 -18.26 4.16
C LYS A 115 -0.41 -17.68 5.58
N PRO A 116 0.74 -17.76 6.29
CA PRO A 116 0.83 -17.21 7.64
C PRO A 116 0.55 -15.71 7.73
N LEU A 117 1.00 -14.93 6.74
CA LEU A 117 0.73 -13.48 6.72
C LEU A 117 -0.68 -13.18 6.21
N LEU A 118 -1.15 -13.91 5.18
CA LEU A 118 -2.52 -13.78 4.66
C LEU A 118 -3.57 -14.10 5.73
N ASP A 119 -3.39 -15.20 6.49
CA ASP A 119 -4.29 -15.58 7.57
C ASP A 119 -4.27 -14.60 8.76
N ALA A 120 -3.12 -13.95 8.98
CA ALA A 120 -2.99 -12.95 10.04
C ALA A 120 -3.71 -11.64 9.70
N TYR A 121 -3.83 -11.30 8.41
CA TYR A 121 -4.40 -10.07 7.88
C TYR A 121 -5.40 -10.33 6.74
N PRO A 122 -6.48 -11.11 6.97
CA PRO A 122 -7.43 -11.48 5.93
C PRO A 122 -8.12 -10.23 5.35
N GLY A 123 -7.99 -10.02 4.02
CA GLY A 123 -8.54 -8.85 3.34
C GLY A 123 -7.93 -7.51 3.77
N ARG A 124 -6.72 -7.52 4.35
CA ARG A 124 -6.06 -6.31 4.88
C ARG A 124 -4.60 -6.17 4.42
N ILE A 125 -4.19 -6.91 3.42
CA ILE A 125 -2.89 -6.74 2.76
C ILE A 125 -3.16 -6.10 1.41
N VAL A 126 -2.57 -4.94 1.16
CA VAL A 126 -2.77 -4.15 -0.05
C VAL A 126 -1.48 -4.10 -0.83
N ASN A 127 -1.56 -4.37 -2.13
CA ASN A 127 -0.45 -4.33 -3.07
C ASN A 127 -0.67 -3.26 -4.14
N LEU A 128 0.41 -2.72 -4.63
CA LEU A 128 0.47 -1.83 -5.78
C LEU A 128 1.18 -2.54 -6.92
N HIS A 129 0.54 -2.55 -8.10
CA HIS A 129 1.08 -3.18 -9.29
C HIS A 129 1.15 -2.18 -10.46
N PRO A 130 2.32 -2.06 -11.16
CA PRO A 130 2.55 -1.03 -12.17
C PRO A 130 2.00 -1.41 -13.55
N ALA A 131 0.77 -1.94 -13.60
CA ALA A 131 0.02 -2.20 -14.83
C ALA A 131 -1.49 -2.19 -14.56
N LEU A 132 -2.30 -2.19 -15.62
CA LEU A 132 -3.75 -2.39 -15.52
C LEU A 132 -4.06 -3.89 -15.45
N LEU A 133 -4.18 -4.44 -14.25
CA LEU A 133 -4.59 -5.82 -14.07
C LEU A 133 -5.94 -6.08 -14.73
N PRO A 134 -6.15 -7.26 -15.34
CA PRO A 134 -5.36 -8.50 -15.24
C PRO A 134 -4.17 -8.61 -16.22
N SER A 135 -3.82 -7.55 -16.96
CA SER A 135 -2.71 -7.56 -17.90
C SER A 135 -1.36 -7.39 -17.21
N PHE A 136 -0.30 -7.92 -17.81
CA PHE A 136 1.10 -7.73 -17.39
C PHE A 136 1.36 -8.00 -15.91
N LYS A 137 0.91 -9.17 -15.42
CA LYS A 137 1.21 -9.63 -14.06
C LYS A 137 2.69 -9.95 -13.89
N GLY A 138 3.20 -9.82 -12.65
CA GLY A 138 4.56 -10.20 -12.31
C GLY A 138 5.55 -9.04 -12.23
N ALA A 139 6.84 -9.37 -12.10
CA ALA A 139 7.88 -8.41 -11.68
C ALA A 139 8.34 -7.44 -12.77
N HIS A 140 8.01 -7.68 -14.05
CA HIS A 140 8.51 -6.90 -15.20
C HIS A 140 7.39 -6.15 -15.95
N ALA A 141 6.29 -5.86 -15.27
CA ALA A 141 5.06 -5.34 -15.87
C ALA A 141 5.25 -4.09 -16.74
N ILE A 142 6.11 -3.15 -16.35
CA ILE A 142 6.40 -1.92 -17.11
C ILE A 142 7.13 -2.28 -18.40
N GLN A 143 8.21 -3.08 -18.30
CA GLN A 143 8.97 -3.51 -19.47
C GLN A 143 8.12 -4.34 -20.43
N ASP A 144 7.34 -5.28 -19.90
CA ASP A 144 6.46 -6.15 -20.71
C ASP A 144 5.39 -5.33 -21.45
N ALA A 145 4.81 -4.33 -20.80
CA ALA A 145 3.85 -3.41 -21.41
C ALA A 145 4.50 -2.56 -22.51
N PHE A 146 5.71 -2.07 -22.25
CA PHE A 146 6.49 -1.29 -23.22
C PHE A 146 6.85 -2.13 -24.46
N ASP A 147 7.40 -3.33 -24.26
CA ASP A 147 7.84 -4.24 -25.32
C ASP A 147 6.65 -4.75 -26.16
N TYR A 148 5.49 -4.92 -25.53
CA TYR A 148 4.25 -5.27 -26.23
C TYR A 148 3.74 -4.13 -27.13
N GLY A 149 4.11 -2.89 -26.81
CA GLY A 149 3.70 -1.70 -27.57
C GLY A 149 2.28 -1.25 -27.28
N VAL A 150 1.80 -1.41 -26.04
CA VAL A 150 0.46 -0.95 -25.64
C VAL A 150 0.34 0.57 -25.79
N LYS A 151 -0.87 1.04 -26.07
CA LYS A 151 -1.16 2.48 -26.14
C LYS A 151 -1.72 3.03 -24.82
N VAL A 152 -2.10 2.15 -23.90
CA VAL A 152 -2.56 2.48 -22.56
C VAL A 152 -2.04 1.43 -21.58
N THR A 153 -1.43 1.86 -20.51
CA THR A 153 -1.11 1.06 -19.34
C THR A 153 -1.61 1.78 -18.07
N GLY A 154 -1.02 1.57 -16.92
CA GLY A 154 -1.41 2.28 -15.70
C GLY A 154 -0.95 1.58 -14.44
N VAL A 155 -1.67 1.83 -13.36
CA VAL A 155 -1.38 1.34 -12.02
C VAL A 155 -2.64 0.69 -11.43
N THR A 156 -2.48 -0.41 -10.73
CA THR A 156 -3.54 -1.09 -9.99
C THR A 156 -3.17 -1.20 -8.52
N VAL A 157 -4.09 -0.79 -7.66
CA VAL A 157 -4.04 -1.09 -6.22
C VAL A 157 -5.09 -2.16 -5.94
N HIS A 158 -4.67 -3.26 -5.29
CA HIS A 158 -5.54 -4.42 -5.05
C HIS A 158 -5.21 -5.08 -3.71
N PHE A 159 -6.14 -5.87 -3.18
CA PHE A 159 -5.83 -6.75 -2.07
C PHE A 159 -4.92 -7.90 -2.53
N ALA A 160 -3.95 -8.27 -1.71
CA ALA A 160 -3.12 -9.44 -1.97
C ALA A 160 -3.88 -10.72 -1.62
N ASP A 161 -3.64 -11.75 -2.42
CA ASP A 161 -4.14 -13.11 -2.19
C ASP A 161 -3.00 -14.15 -2.33
N ASP A 162 -3.35 -15.44 -2.39
CA ASP A 162 -2.40 -16.55 -2.53
C ASP A 162 -1.82 -16.69 -3.95
N LYS A 163 -2.25 -15.83 -4.89
CA LYS A 163 -1.78 -15.80 -6.27
C LYS A 163 -1.24 -14.42 -6.62
N TYR A 164 -0.14 -14.39 -7.37
CA TYR A 164 0.42 -13.11 -7.83
C TYR A 164 -0.60 -12.31 -8.64
N ASP A 165 -0.81 -11.07 -8.22
CA ASP A 165 -1.57 -10.05 -8.93
C ASP A 165 -2.96 -10.55 -9.39
N CYS A 166 -3.66 -11.29 -8.50
CA CYS A 166 -4.98 -11.85 -8.78
C CYS A 166 -6.07 -11.41 -7.80
N GLY A 167 -5.71 -10.75 -6.71
CA GLY A 167 -6.65 -10.34 -5.68
C GLY A 167 -7.59 -9.22 -6.11
N PRO A 168 -8.61 -8.94 -5.29
CA PRO A 168 -9.65 -7.94 -5.56
C PRO A 168 -9.09 -6.54 -5.78
N ILE A 169 -9.49 -5.90 -6.88
CA ILE A 169 -9.01 -4.57 -7.28
C ILE A 169 -9.74 -3.50 -6.48
N ILE A 170 -8.97 -2.60 -5.83
CA ILE A 170 -9.48 -1.45 -5.09
C ILE A 170 -9.58 -0.23 -6.03
N ALA A 171 -8.51 0.04 -6.77
CA ALA A 171 -8.44 1.19 -7.65
C ALA A 171 -7.50 0.94 -8.84
N GLN A 172 -7.80 1.60 -9.95
CA GLN A 172 -6.94 1.63 -11.13
C GLN A 172 -6.84 3.05 -11.68
N ARG A 173 -5.65 3.40 -12.16
CA ARG A 173 -5.44 4.67 -12.87
C ARG A 173 -4.72 4.40 -14.18
N ALA A 174 -5.38 4.75 -15.28
CA ALA A 174 -4.85 4.54 -16.63
C ALA A 174 -3.84 5.61 -17.01
N LEU A 175 -2.84 5.23 -17.80
CA LEU A 175 -1.81 6.07 -18.37
C LEU A 175 -1.74 5.83 -19.88
N PRO A 176 -2.08 6.82 -20.72
CA PRO A 176 -1.76 6.77 -22.15
C PRO A 176 -0.24 6.74 -22.36
N VAL A 177 0.24 5.85 -23.24
CA VAL A 177 1.66 5.78 -23.62
C VAL A 177 1.85 6.62 -24.89
N GLU A 178 2.67 7.68 -24.78
CA GLU A 178 2.89 8.61 -25.88
C GLU A 178 3.97 8.10 -26.85
N GLU A 179 3.87 8.53 -28.11
CA GLU A 179 4.87 8.18 -29.11
C GLU A 179 6.23 8.81 -28.77
N GLY A 180 7.29 8.03 -28.93
CA GLY A 180 8.64 8.48 -28.65
C GLY A 180 9.12 8.27 -27.20
N TRP A 181 8.25 7.80 -26.31
CA TRP A 181 8.72 7.40 -24.98
C TRP A 181 9.62 6.18 -25.08
N ASP A 182 10.64 6.17 -24.24
CA ASP A 182 11.39 4.96 -23.89
C ASP A 182 10.84 4.33 -22.60
N VAL A 183 11.40 3.21 -22.20
CA VAL A 183 10.94 2.50 -21.00
C VAL A 183 11.19 3.30 -19.72
N ASP A 184 12.27 4.05 -19.65
CA ASP A 184 12.62 4.86 -18.47
C ASP A 184 11.60 6.00 -18.30
N THR A 185 11.23 6.65 -19.40
CA THR A 185 10.16 7.67 -19.41
C THR A 185 8.82 7.08 -18.97
N LEU A 186 8.47 5.89 -19.47
CA LEU A 186 7.25 5.20 -19.04
C LEU A 186 7.28 4.89 -17.54
N GLU A 187 8.40 4.39 -17.02
CA GLU A 187 8.60 4.09 -15.59
C GLU A 187 8.43 5.34 -14.72
N GLU A 188 9.00 6.48 -15.14
CA GLU A 188 8.84 7.75 -14.42
C GLU A 188 7.36 8.17 -14.30
N HIS A 189 6.58 8.05 -15.38
CA HIS A 189 5.16 8.40 -15.35
C HIS A 189 4.33 7.42 -14.53
N ILE A 190 4.64 6.13 -14.59
CA ILE A 190 4.02 5.12 -13.74
C ILE A 190 4.29 5.44 -12.27
N HIS A 191 5.54 5.72 -11.89
CA HIS A 191 5.90 6.07 -10.52
C HIS A 191 5.19 7.33 -10.04
N ALA A 192 5.02 8.34 -10.90
CA ALA A 192 4.25 9.53 -10.54
C ALA A 192 2.80 9.20 -10.16
N ILE A 193 2.15 8.30 -10.91
CA ILE A 193 0.80 7.82 -10.60
C ILE A 193 0.79 7.00 -9.30
N GLU A 194 1.77 6.14 -9.10
CA GLU A 194 1.90 5.34 -7.88
C GLU A 194 1.97 6.22 -6.62
N HIS A 195 2.80 7.26 -6.67
CA HIS A 195 3.00 8.19 -5.54
C HIS A 195 1.76 9.04 -5.20
N GLU A 196 0.81 9.16 -6.13
CA GLU A 196 -0.49 9.78 -5.87
C GLU A 196 -1.54 8.77 -5.43
N LEU A 197 -1.71 7.69 -6.20
CA LEU A 197 -2.80 6.74 -6.02
C LEU A 197 -2.64 5.92 -4.73
N TYR A 198 -1.41 5.52 -4.40
CA TYR A 198 -1.22 4.64 -3.25
C TYR A 198 -1.55 5.32 -1.92
N PRO A 199 -1.02 6.54 -1.60
CA PRO A 199 -1.46 7.27 -0.42
C PRO A 199 -2.96 7.60 -0.43
N GLU A 200 -3.55 7.87 -1.60
CA GLU A 200 -5.00 8.11 -1.73
C GLU A 200 -5.80 6.89 -1.30
N VAL A 201 -5.43 5.68 -1.75
CA VAL A 201 -6.09 4.43 -1.35
C VAL A 201 -5.88 4.16 0.15
N VAL A 202 -4.68 4.40 0.71
CA VAL A 202 -4.47 4.30 2.16
C VAL A 202 -5.39 5.27 2.91
N GLY A 203 -5.62 6.46 2.38
CA GLY A 203 -6.59 7.42 2.92
C GLY A 203 -8.04 6.90 2.89
N TRP A 204 -8.43 6.18 1.83
CA TRP A 204 -9.76 5.55 1.79
C TRP A 204 -9.91 4.44 2.82
N LEU A 205 -8.84 3.66 3.05
CA LEU A 205 -8.81 2.64 4.11
C LEU A 205 -8.92 3.29 5.50
N ALA A 206 -8.18 4.36 5.73
CA ALA A 206 -8.21 5.12 6.98
C ALA A 206 -9.59 5.73 7.27
N ALA A 207 -10.32 6.11 6.22
CA ALA A 207 -11.69 6.62 6.32
C ALA A 207 -12.76 5.52 6.36
N GLY A 208 -12.37 4.23 6.34
CA GLY A 208 -13.31 3.11 6.35
C GLY A 208 -14.17 2.99 5.09
N ARG A 209 -13.71 3.55 3.95
CA ARG A 209 -14.50 3.65 2.70
C ARG A 209 -14.35 2.45 1.78
N VAL A 210 -13.44 1.53 2.05
CA VAL A 210 -13.14 0.38 1.19
C VAL A 210 -13.80 -0.87 1.73
N HIS A 211 -14.69 -1.47 0.95
CA HIS A 211 -15.49 -2.63 1.34
C HIS A 211 -15.24 -3.80 0.41
N LEU A 212 -14.57 -4.85 0.92
CA LEU A 212 -14.40 -6.11 0.21
C LEU A 212 -15.68 -6.95 0.38
N ARG A 213 -16.32 -7.28 -0.75
CA ARG A 213 -17.56 -8.06 -0.80
C ARG A 213 -17.27 -9.57 -0.84
N ASP A 214 -18.23 -10.37 -0.45
CA ASP A 214 -18.13 -11.85 -0.47
C ASP A 214 -17.96 -12.40 -1.90
N ASP A 215 -18.39 -11.66 -2.93
CA ASP A 215 -18.22 -12.04 -4.35
C ASP A 215 -16.84 -11.68 -4.92
N GLY A 216 -15.94 -11.13 -4.08
CA GLY A 216 -14.58 -10.76 -4.46
C GLY A 216 -14.46 -9.41 -5.16
N HIS A 217 -15.53 -8.62 -5.24
CA HIS A 217 -15.46 -7.23 -5.71
C HIS A 217 -15.20 -6.27 -4.55
N VAL A 218 -14.71 -5.10 -4.87
CA VAL A 218 -14.46 -4.03 -3.90
C VAL A 218 -15.32 -2.83 -4.26
N ASP A 219 -16.09 -2.37 -3.28
CA ASP A 219 -16.81 -1.10 -3.35
C ASP A 219 -16.00 -0.02 -2.61
N VAL A 220 -15.97 1.18 -3.15
CA VAL A 220 -15.35 2.36 -2.52
C VAL A 220 -16.41 3.44 -2.39
N ASP A 221 -16.72 3.82 -1.15
CA ASP A 221 -17.71 4.86 -0.89
C ASP A 221 -17.26 6.21 -1.49
N PRO A 222 -18.18 7.00 -2.06
CA PRO A 222 -17.88 8.35 -2.53
C PRO A 222 -17.42 9.25 -1.37
N LYS A 223 -16.73 10.32 -1.72
CA LYS A 223 -16.31 11.36 -0.75
C LYS A 223 -17.49 12.10 -0.18
#